data_d7e48c2a0bcc642dec6140a7e2338a35
#
_entry.id   d7e48c2a0bcc642dec6140a7e2338a35
#
_cell.length_a   1.000
_cell.length_b   1.000
_cell.length_c   1.000
_cell.angle_alpha   90.00
_cell.angle_beta   90.00
_cell.angle_gamma   90.00
#
_symmetry.space_group_name_H-M   'P 1'
#
loop_
_entity.id
_entity.type
_entity.pdbx_description
1 polymer ?
#
loop_
_entity_poly.entity_id
_entity_poly.type
_entity_poly.pdbx_seq_one_letter_code
_entity_poly.pdbx_strand_id
1 'polypeptide(L)'
;PIREYLENLPEWDGKNHVAELFGRIPGLTSEQLGWCATWLRSAVAHWLQMDMFHGNETTPVLIGKQGCGKSTFAYRLLPDHLRQYFLDHINFANKFDSEMALTHNLFVNIDEFANMGPSQQGKLKQMLSKVKVNGRPIFGKCQDDRPRYASFLATTNDEHPLCDPTGSRRFVCLHIPAGEYIDNGSPIIYDQLYAQVMYELCHKKTPYWFTNAEVDRIQKCNLPFFKVDDFESMLKSCFRVPEDNETGEWLICSDVFEVLHERFPMLISNLSTKIRIGQSLKLLGCKMKHTKKGQAYLLVRI
;
A
#
# COMPACT_ATOMS: atom_id res chain seq x y z
N PRO A 1 -22.69 16.89 1.28
CA PRO A 1 -23.12 15.94 0.23
C PRO A 1 -22.96 14.49 0.65
N ILE A 2 -21.74 14.03 1.09
CA ILE A 2 -21.54 12.62 1.43
C ILE A 2 -22.36 12.20 2.67
N ARG A 3 -22.42 13.00 3.71
CA ARG A 3 -23.21 12.71 4.90
C ARG A 3 -24.70 12.65 4.56
N GLU A 4 -25.19 13.62 3.79
CA GLU A 4 -26.57 13.67 3.32
C GLU A 4 -26.92 12.43 2.49
N TYR A 5 -26.03 11.98 1.61
CA TYR A 5 -26.24 10.74 0.87
C TYR A 5 -26.34 9.53 1.78
N LEU A 6 -25.41 9.39 2.74
CA LEU A 6 -25.38 8.25 3.65
C LEU A 6 -26.57 8.22 4.62
N GLU A 7 -27.07 9.38 5.04
CA GLU A 7 -28.22 9.50 5.95
C GLU A 7 -29.58 9.24 5.26
N ASN A 8 -29.63 9.35 3.92
CA ASN A 8 -30.83 9.11 3.11
C ASN A 8 -30.83 7.75 2.38
N LEU A 9 -29.90 6.85 2.72
CA LEU A 9 -29.88 5.51 2.14
C LEU A 9 -31.12 4.69 2.53
N PRO A 10 -31.60 3.80 1.65
CA PRO A 10 -32.66 2.86 1.99
C PRO A 10 -32.16 1.85 3.04
N GLU A 11 -33.10 1.11 3.62
CA GLU A 11 -32.75 -0.02 4.46
C GLU A 11 -31.99 -1.08 3.65
N TRP A 12 -30.96 -1.67 4.27
CA TRP A 12 -30.15 -2.71 3.64
C TRP A 12 -30.97 -3.98 3.40
N ASP A 13 -30.91 -4.51 2.19
CA ASP A 13 -31.66 -5.69 1.75
C ASP A 13 -31.13 -7.04 2.29
N GLY A 14 -30.05 -7.03 3.08
CA GLY A 14 -29.41 -8.21 3.65
C GLY A 14 -28.43 -8.93 2.73
N LYS A 15 -28.26 -8.51 1.48
CA LYS A 15 -27.29 -9.11 0.54
C LYS A 15 -25.89 -8.54 0.75
N ASN A 16 -24.88 -9.31 0.38
CA ASN A 16 -23.49 -8.89 0.52
C ASN A 16 -22.99 -8.16 -0.72
N HIS A 17 -23.42 -6.91 -0.93
CA HIS A 17 -23.02 -6.05 -2.05
C HIS A 17 -21.53 -5.68 -2.02
N VAL A 18 -20.92 -5.65 -0.84
CA VAL A 18 -19.48 -5.39 -0.71
C VAL A 18 -18.67 -6.56 -1.27
N ALA A 19 -19.05 -7.80 -0.95
CA ALA A 19 -18.39 -8.97 -1.52
C ALA A 19 -18.66 -9.09 -3.04
N GLU A 20 -19.87 -8.73 -3.50
CA GLU A 20 -20.19 -8.67 -4.92
C GLU A 20 -19.32 -7.65 -5.66
N LEU A 21 -19.14 -6.46 -5.10
CA LEU A 21 -18.31 -5.42 -5.68
C LEU A 21 -16.83 -5.86 -5.82
N PHE A 22 -16.22 -6.30 -4.73
CA PHE A 22 -14.80 -6.70 -4.77
C PHE A 22 -14.58 -8.07 -5.43
N GLY A 23 -15.59 -8.93 -5.47
CA GLY A 23 -15.59 -10.19 -6.21
C GLY A 23 -15.49 -10.02 -7.73
N ARG A 24 -15.68 -8.80 -8.25
CA ARG A 24 -15.45 -8.46 -9.67
C ARG A 24 -13.96 -8.43 -10.05
N ILE A 25 -13.08 -8.33 -9.04
CA ILE A 25 -11.64 -8.41 -9.23
C ILE A 25 -11.27 -9.90 -9.24
N PRO A 26 -10.83 -10.45 -10.36
CA PRO A 26 -10.52 -11.87 -10.45
C PRO A 26 -9.29 -12.22 -9.60
N GLY A 27 -9.22 -13.47 -9.15
CA GLY A 27 -8.07 -14.00 -8.41
C GLY A 27 -8.02 -13.66 -6.92
N LEU A 28 -8.99 -12.91 -6.38
CA LEU A 28 -9.00 -12.59 -4.96
C LEU A 28 -9.45 -13.76 -4.10
N THR A 29 -8.72 -13.97 -2.99
CA THR A 29 -9.11 -14.91 -1.94
C THR A 29 -10.22 -14.35 -1.06
N SER A 30 -10.94 -15.22 -0.33
CA SER A 30 -11.96 -14.79 0.63
C SER A 30 -11.38 -13.87 1.72
N GLU A 31 -10.12 -14.06 2.09
CA GLU A 31 -9.43 -13.22 3.06
C GLU A 31 -9.19 -11.81 2.50
N GLN A 32 -8.72 -11.71 1.25
CA GLN A 32 -8.53 -10.40 0.56
C GLN A 32 -9.86 -9.67 0.37
N LEU A 33 -10.95 -10.37 0.07
CA LEU A 33 -12.29 -9.77 0.05
C LEU A 33 -12.68 -9.20 1.42
N GLY A 34 -12.35 -9.89 2.52
CA GLY A 34 -12.54 -9.40 3.89
C GLY A 34 -11.73 -8.13 4.17
N TRP A 35 -10.48 -8.06 3.70
CA TRP A 35 -9.65 -6.86 3.83
C TRP A 35 -10.20 -5.67 3.03
N CYS A 36 -10.68 -5.91 1.82
CA CYS A 36 -11.36 -4.88 1.02
C CYS A 36 -12.60 -4.35 1.71
N ALA A 37 -13.40 -5.22 2.33
CA ALA A 37 -14.57 -4.83 3.11
C ALA A 37 -14.19 -3.98 4.32
N THR A 38 -13.13 -4.35 5.06
CA THR A 38 -12.61 -3.57 6.19
C THR A 38 -12.11 -2.21 5.73
N TRP A 39 -11.38 -2.15 4.61
CA TRP A 39 -10.93 -0.89 4.02
C TRP A 39 -12.09 0.04 3.63
N LEU A 40 -13.14 -0.50 3.01
CA LEU A 40 -14.31 0.29 2.60
C LEU A 40 -15.08 0.81 3.83
N ARG A 41 -15.26 -0.03 4.87
CA ARG A 41 -15.83 0.41 6.15
C ARG A 41 -15.01 1.53 6.77
N SER A 42 -13.68 1.41 6.76
CA SER A 42 -12.79 2.46 7.25
C SER A 42 -12.97 3.75 6.47
N ALA A 43 -13.10 3.70 5.13
CA ALA A 43 -13.36 4.88 4.32
C ALA A 43 -14.67 5.58 4.73
N VAL A 44 -15.76 4.83 4.85
CA VAL A 44 -17.06 5.39 5.25
C VAL A 44 -17.03 5.93 6.69
N ALA A 45 -16.35 5.25 7.61
CA ALA A 45 -16.16 5.74 8.98
C ALA A 45 -15.44 7.11 9.01
N HIS A 46 -14.44 7.30 8.14
CA HIS A 46 -13.78 8.59 7.96
C HIS A 46 -14.69 9.67 7.36
N TRP A 47 -15.52 9.31 6.37
CA TRP A 47 -16.48 10.25 5.80
C TRP A 47 -17.48 10.77 6.84
N LEU A 48 -17.83 9.91 7.81
CA LEU A 48 -18.72 10.24 8.94
C LEU A 48 -17.97 10.86 10.12
N GLN A 49 -16.63 10.90 10.09
CA GLN A 49 -15.80 11.34 11.22
C GLN A 49 -16.07 10.56 12.52
N MET A 50 -16.32 9.25 12.39
CA MET A 50 -16.57 8.36 13.52
C MET A 50 -15.32 8.11 14.35
N ASP A 51 -14.12 8.28 13.76
CA ASP A 51 -12.85 8.04 14.42
C ASP A 51 -11.95 9.26 14.34
N MET A 52 -11.47 9.70 15.50
CA MET A 52 -10.53 10.80 15.64
C MET A 52 -9.10 10.32 16.00
N PHE A 53 -8.91 9.01 16.15
CA PHE A 53 -7.66 8.41 16.63
C PHE A 53 -6.97 7.57 15.56
N HIS A 54 -7.73 6.90 14.68
CA HIS A 54 -7.20 6.01 13.67
C HIS A 54 -7.48 6.55 12.27
N GLY A 55 -6.45 6.64 11.45
CA GLY A 55 -6.59 6.92 10.02
C GLY A 55 -6.91 5.66 9.24
N ASN A 56 -7.56 5.77 8.07
CA ASN A 56 -7.54 4.68 7.10
C ASN A 56 -6.13 4.58 6.51
N GLU A 57 -5.25 3.87 7.24
CA GLU A 57 -3.83 3.75 6.90
C GLU A 57 -3.57 2.77 5.76
N THR A 58 -4.59 2.01 5.36
CA THR A 58 -4.44 0.93 4.39
C THR A 58 -4.85 1.39 3.00
N THR A 59 -4.10 0.94 2.00
CA THR A 59 -4.29 1.26 0.58
C THR A 59 -4.36 -0.04 -0.21
N PRO A 60 -5.51 -0.44 -0.78
CA PRO A 60 -5.56 -1.49 -1.79
C PRO A 60 -4.73 -1.12 -3.01
N VAL A 61 -3.90 -2.03 -3.48
CA VAL A 61 -3.04 -1.86 -4.66
C VAL A 61 -3.46 -2.87 -5.72
N LEU A 62 -4.12 -2.41 -6.77
CA LEU A 62 -4.53 -3.24 -7.90
C LEU A 62 -3.33 -3.46 -8.83
N ILE A 63 -2.85 -4.69 -8.88
CA ILE A 63 -1.68 -5.09 -9.67
C ILE A 63 -2.16 -5.92 -10.85
N GLY A 64 -1.79 -5.55 -12.06
CA GLY A 64 -2.18 -6.32 -13.26
C GLY A 64 -1.83 -5.58 -14.54
N LYS A 65 -1.94 -6.27 -15.68
CA LYS A 65 -1.59 -5.72 -16.99
C LYS A 65 -2.38 -4.46 -17.34
N GLN A 66 -1.82 -3.65 -18.21
CA GLN A 66 -2.51 -2.48 -18.76
C GLN A 66 -3.81 -2.91 -19.46
N GLY A 67 -4.87 -2.14 -19.25
CA GLY A 67 -6.18 -2.39 -19.86
C GLY A 67 -7.06 -3.40 -19.11
N CYS A 68 -6.62 -4.03 -18.00
CA CYS A 68 -7.48 -4.96 -17.25
C CYS A 68 -8.57 -4.30 -16.39
N GLY A 69 -8.75 -2.97 -16.48
CA GLY A 69 -9.90 -2.28 -15.89
C GLY A 69 -9.66 -1.68 -14.48
N LYS A 70 -8.42 -1.60 -13.99
CA LYS A 70 -8.07 -1.12 -12.64
C LYS A 70 -8.57 0.29 -12.33
N SER A 71 -8.17 1.27 -13.14
CA SER A 71 -8.53 2.69 -12.93
C SER A 71 -10.04 2.91 -13.10
N THR A 72 -10.66 2.18 -14.02
CA THR A 72 -12.13 2.19 -14.19
C THR A 72 -12.83 1.65 -12.94
N PHE A 73 -12.36 0.55 -12.37
CA PHE A 73 -12.89 0.00 -11.13
C PHE A 73 -12.76 0.99 -9.97
N ALA A 74 -11.59 1.60 -9.83
CA ALA A 74 -11.31 2.60 -8.81
C ALA A 74 -12.31 3.78 -8.90
N TYR A 75 -12.51 4.32 -10.10
CA TYR A 75 -13.44 5.40 -10.35
C TYR A 75 -14.90 5.03 -10.05
N ARG A 76 -15.28 3.78 -10.31
CA ARG A 76 -16.62 3.25 -10.07
C ARG A 76 -16.92 2.87 -8.62
N LEU A 77 -16.01 3.08 -7.69
CA LEU A 77 -16.32 2.94 -6.25
C LEU A 77 -17.34 3.97 -5.77
N LEU A 78 -17.39 5.15 -6.40
CA LEU A 78 -18.36 6.19 -6.08
C LEU A 78 -19.53 6.21 -7.07
N PRO A 79 -20.76 6.47 -6.58
CA PRO A 79 -21.91 6.74 -7.46
C PRO A 79 -21.68 8.02 -8.26
N ASP A 80 -22.35 8.15 -9.40
CA ASP A 80 -22.10 9.19 -10.40
C ASP A 80 -22.09 10.61 -9.81
N HIS A 81 -23.05 10.92 -8.94
CA HIS A 81 -23.17 12.25 -8.32
C HIS A 81 -22.07 12.58 -7.29
N LEU A 82 -21.30 11.57 -6.83
CA LEU A 82 -20.17 11.76 -5.91
C LEU A 82 -18.81 11.63 -6.59
N ARG A 83 -18.76 11.29 -7.88
CA ARG A 83 -17.48 11.11 -8.63
C ARG A 83 -16.65 12.39 -8.73
N GLN A 84 -17.23 13.54 -8.56
CA GLN A 84 -16.48 14.80 -8.44
C GLN A 84 -15.52 14.82 -7.22
N TYR A 85 -15.70 13.92 -6.24
CA TYR A 85 -14.84 13.74 -5.07
C TYR A 85 -13.85 12.57 -5.24
N PHE A 86 -13.70 12.06 -6.45
CA PHE A 86 -12.64 11.12 -6.81
C PHE A 86 -11.48 11.88 -7.44
N LEU A 87 -10.27 11.64 -6.94
CA LEU A 87 -9.04 12.20 -7.48
C LEU A 87 -8.19 11.08 -8.07
N ASP A 88 -7.91 11.12 -9.38
CA ASP A 88 -7.16 10.09 -10.08
C ASP A 88 -5.64 10.29 -10.01
N HIS A 89 -5.18 11.48 -9.69
CA HIS A 89 -3.76 11.79 -9.58
C HIS A 89 -3.48 12.79 -8.47
N ILE A 90 -2.53 12.48 -7.59
CA ILE A 90 -2.11 13.37 -6.50
C ILE A 90 -0.69 13.89 -6.73
N ASN A 91 -0.51 15.20 -6.58
CA ASN A 91 0.81 15.83 -6.65
C ASN A 91 1.50 15.84 -5.29
N PHE A 92 2.38 14.87 -5.05
CA PHE A 92 3.16 14.79 -3.81
C PHE A 92 4.26 15.85 -3.69
N ALA A 93 4.61 16.54 -4.77
CA ALA A 93 5.62 17.60 -4.73
C ALA A 93 5.10 18.87 -4.06
N ASN A 94 3.80 19.16 -4.21
CA ASN A 94 3.15 20.31 -3.62
C ASN A 94 2.41 19.91 -2.34
N LYS A 95 2.88 20.41 -1.19
CA LYS A 95 2.27 20.12 0.13
C LYS A 95 0.81 20.60 0.19
N PHE A 96 0.51 21.78 -0.37
CA PHE A 96 -0.83 22.34 -0.34
C PHE A 96 -1.82 21.48 -1.14
N ASP A 97 -1.47 21.10 -2.37
CA ASP A 97 -2.31 20.23 -3.21
C ASP A 97 -2.55 18.88 -2.54
N SER A 98 -1.51 18.32 -1.90
CA SER A 98 -1.62 17.07 -1.16
C SER A 98 -2.57 17.18 0.05
N GLU A 99 -2.52 18.27 0.78
CA GLU A 99 -3.41 18.54 1.92
C GLU A 99 -4.85 18.80 1.47
N MET A 100 -5.03 19.52 0.35
CA MET A 100 -6.34 19.72 -0.26
C MET A 100 -6.94 18.40 -0.74
N ALA A 101 -6.14 17.53 -1.36
CA ALA A 101 -6.58 16.20 -1.79
C ALA A 101 -7.17 15.39 -0.62
N LEU A 102 -6.57 15.47 0.57
CA LEU A 102 -7.04 14.76 1.76
C LEU A 102 -8.39 15.27 2.28
N THR A 103 -8.68 16.55 2.12
CA THR A 103 -9.85 17.20 2.75
C THR A 103 -11.04 17.36 1.80
N HIS A 104 -10.81 17.34 0.48
CA HIS A 104 -11.85 17.56 -0.53
C HIS A 104 -12.34 16.27 -1.20
N ASN A 105 -11.51 15.22 -1.21
CA ASN A 105 -11.85 14.01 -1.93
C ASN A 105 -12.27 12.90 -0.98
N LEU A 106 -13.08 11.98 -1.49
CA LEU A 106 -13.50 10.75 -0.80
C LEU A 106 -12.53 9.61 -1.09
N PHE A 107 -12.14 9.48 -2.37
CA PHE A 107 -11.11 8.54 -2.79
C PHE A 107 -10.04 9.24 -3.61
N VAL A 108 -8.80 8.83 -3.39
CA VAL A 108 -7.63 9.25 -4.16
C VAL A 108 -6.96 8.02 -4.74
N ASN A 109 -6.92 7.94 -6.06
CA ASN A 109 -6.18 6.90 -6.76
C ASN A 109 -4.73 7.34 -6.96
N ILE A 110 -3.80 6.46 -6.67
CA ILE A 110 -2.39 6.62 -6.97
C ILE A 110 -2.12 5.78 -8.21
N ASP A 111 -2.27 6.39 -9.38
CA ASP A 111 -1.96 5.72 -10.63
C ASP A 111 -0.43 5.54 -10.77
N GLU A 112 -0.03 4.47 -11.46
CA GLU A 112 1.38 4.09 -11.62
C GLU A 112 2.17 4.03 -10.31
N PHE A 113 1.58 3.44 -9.27
CA PHE A 113 2.17 3.36 -7.92
C PHE A 113 3.63 2.89 -7.89
N ALA A 114 4.04 1.99 -8.80
CA ALA A 114 5.41 1.50 -8.88
C ALA A 114 6.44 2.56 -9.28
N ASN A 115 6.00 3.66 -9.92
CA ASN A 115 6.86 4.77 -10.33
C ASN A 115 7.18 5.73 -9.18
N MET A 116 6.54 5.55 -8.02
CA MET A 116 6.84 6.35 -6.83
C MET A 116 8.22 6.02 -6.28
N GLY A 117 9.10 7.01 -6.26
CA GLY A 117 10.40 6.90 -5.59
C GLY A 117 10.27 6.78 -4.07
N PRO A 118 11.35 6.37 -3.35
CA PRO A 118 11.34 6.19 -1.89
C PRO A 118 10.88 7.43 -1.11
N SER A 119 11.23 8.63 -1.58
CA SER A 119 10.82 9.90 -0.96
C SER A 119 9.30 10.12 -1.07
N GLN A 120 8.70 9.80 -2.20
CA GLN A 120 7.25 9.92 -2.42
C GLN A 120 6.48 8.86 -1.61
N GLN A 121 6.99 7.62 -1.55
CA GLN A 121 6.41 6.59 -0.69
C GLN A 121 6.48 6.97 0.79
N GLY A 122 7.57 7.63 1.22
CA GLY A 122 7.68 8.18 2.57
C GLY A 122 6.61 9.24 2.87
N LYS A 123 6.37 10.17 1.92
CA LYS A 123 5.30 11.17 2.04
C LYS A 123 3.92 10.53 2.08
N LEU A 124 3.65 9.55 1.22
CA LEU A 124 2.39 8.80 1.21
C LEU A 124 2.14 8.14 2.56
N LYS A 125 3.13 7.47 3.15
CA LYS A 125 3.02 6.86 4.48
C LYS A 125 2.64 7.86 5.56
N GLN A 126 3.25 9.06 5.54
CA GLN A 126 2.89 10.14 6.45
C GLN A 126 1.44 10.61 6.23
N MET A 127 1.00 10.71 4.98
CA MET A 127 -0.38 11.10 4.66
C MET A 127 -1.39 10.03 5.09
N LEU A 128 -1.08 8.74 4.92
CA LEU A 128 -1.93 7.64 5.33
C LEU A 128 -2.17 7.62 6.85
N SER A 129 -1.18 8.00 7.64
CA SER A 129 -1.29 8.05 9.11
C SER A 129 -1.97 9.31 9.65
N LYS A 130 -2.27 10.31 8.80
CA LYS A 130 -2.97 11.52 9.26
C LYS A 130 -4.45 11.23 9.48
N VAL A 131 -4.96 11.61 10.62
CA VAL A 131 -6.40 11.61 10.93
C VAL A 131 -7.06 12.92 10.51
N LYS A 132 -6.32 14.01 10.64
CA LYS A 132 -6.71 15.37 10.28
C LYS A 132 -5.58 16.08 9.55
N VAL A 133 -5.93 17.12 8.82
CA VAL A 133 -4.98 17.99 8.15
C VAL A 133 -4.89 19.29 8.90
N ASN A 134 -3.71 19.55 9.47
CA ASN A 134 -3.41 20.83 10.08
C ASN A 134 -2.62 21.66 9.09
N GLY A 135 -3.25 22.67 8.52
CA GLY A 135 -2.62 23.51 7.51
C GLY A 135 -3.31 24.87 7.41
N ARG A 136 -2.54 25.85 6.99
CA ARG A 136 -3.06 27.19 6.71
C ARG A 136 -3.70 27.20 5.32
N PRO A 137 -5.02 27.52 5.20
CA PRO A 137 -5.65 27.71 3.89
C PRO A 137 -4.96 28.84 3.10
N ILE A 138 -5.02 28.79 1.77
CA ILE A 138 -4.62 29.93 0.94
C ILE A 138 -5.45 31.14 1.39
N PHE A 139 -4.81 32.27 1.65
CA PHE A 139 -5.40 33.49 2.22
C PHE A 139 -5.93 33.36 3.68
N GLY A 140 -5.81 32.22 4.32
CA GLY A 140 -6.16 32.08 5.75
C GLY A 140 -5.14 32.76 6.66
N LYS A 141 -5.61 33.39 7.75
CA LYS A 141 -4.73 34.03 8.75
C LYS A 141 -4.28 33.05 9.83
N CYS A 142 -5.03 31.98 10.07
CA CYS A 142 -4.77 30.98 11.10
C CYS A 142 -4.61 29.58 10.51
N GLN A 143 -3.96 28.68 11.27
CA GLN A 143 -3.98 27.26 10.99
C GLN A 143 -5.31 26.68 11.47
N ASP A 144 -5.97 25.91 10.64
CA ASP A 144 -7.20 25.20 10.96
C ASP A 144 -6.98 23.69 10.87
N ASP A 145 -7.55 22.98 11.85
CA ASP A 145 -7.69 21.54 11.81
C ASP A 145 -8.85 21.17 10.89
N ARG A 146 -8.54 20.55 9.77
CA ARG A 146 -9.56 20.10 8.81
C ARG A 146 -9.67 18.59 8.86
N PRO A 147 -10.89 18.02 8.81
CA PRO A 147 -11.06 16.57 8.78
C PRO A 147 -10.46 16.00 7.49
N ARG A 148 -9.85 14.83 7.59
CA ARG A 148 -9.48 14.04 6.44
C ARG A 148 -10.66 13.18 6.04
N TYR A 149 -11.06 13.25 4.78
CA TYR A 149 -12.08 12.36 4.19
C TYR A 149 -11.44 11.30 3.27
N ALA A 150 -10.35 11.65 2.59
CA ALA A 150 -9.78 10.80 1.57
C ALA A 150 -9.25 9.48 2.10
N SER A 151 -9.69 8.38 1.50
CA SER A 151 -9.05 7.08 1.54
C SER A 151 -8.33 6.83 0.22
N PHE A 152 -7.23 6.07 0.29
CA PHE A 152 -6.38 5.82 -0.87
C PHE A 152 -6.61 4.44 -1.44
N LEU A 153 -6.44 4.35 -2.74
CA LEU A 153 -6.22 3.13 -3.49
C LEU A 153 -5.11 3.39 -4.50
N ALA A 154 -4.54 2.34 -5.07
CA ALA A 154 -3.46 2.46 -6.02
C ALA A 154 -3.61 1.47 -7.18
N THR A 155 -3.08 1.85 -8.33
CA THR A 155 -3.06 1.01 -9.53
C THR A 155 -1.63 0.92 -10.06
N THR A 156 -1.25 -0.24 -10.58
CA THR A 156 0.07 -0.44 -11.19
C THR A 156 0.04 -1.57 -12.21
N ASN A 157 0.94 -1.48 -13.19
CA ASN A 157 1.22 -2.55 -14.15
C ASN A 157 2.45 -3.37 -13.76
N ASP A 158 3.23 -2.91 -12.79
CA ASP A 158 4.41 -3.60 -12.29
C ASP A 158 3.98 -4.70 -11.30
N GLU A 159 4.48 -5.90 -11.48
CA GLU A 159 4.20 -7.05 -10.60
C GLU A 159 4.89 -6.92 -9.24
N HIS A 160 5.92 -6.08 -9.13
CA HIS A 160 6.71 -5.88 -7.92
C HIS A 160 6.76 -4.39 -7.49
N PRO A 161 5.61 -3.79 -7.14
CA PRO A 161 5.55 -2.35 -6.88
C PRO A 161 6.10 -1.91 -5.52
N LEU A 162 6.34 -2.84 -4.59
CA LEU A 162 6.76 -2.51 -3.23
C LEU A 162 8.28 -2.39 -3.13
N CYS A 163 8.76 -1.28 -2.53
CA CYS A 163 10.19 -1.01 -2.36
C CYS A 163 10.66 -1.06 -0.90
N ASP A 164 9.73 -0.99 0.08
CA ASP A 164 10.08 -0.88 1.50
C ASP A 164 9.34 -1.93 2.35
N PRO A 165 10.06 -2.96 2.83
CA PRO A 165 9.47 -3.99 3.67
C PRO A 165 8.85 -3.46 4.96
N THR A 166 9.43 -2.40 5.56
CA THR A 166 8.99 -1.88 6.87
C THR A 166 7.64 -1.17 6.82
N GLY A 167 7.25 -0.68 5.65
CA GLY A 167 6.00 0.05 5.44
C GLY A 167 4.91 -0.73 4.72
N SER A 168 5.17 -1.98 4.35
CA SER A 168 4.27 -2.81 3.52
C SER A 168 2.93 -3.12 4.19
N ARG A 169 2.83 -3.03 5.50
CA ARG A 169 1.59 -3.21 6.26
C ARG A 169 0.44 -2.29 5.82
N ARG A 170 0.78 -1.19 5.15
CA ARG A 170 -0.19 -0.21 4.66
C ARG A 170 -0.74 -0.53 3.28
N PHE A 171 -0.19 -1.52 2.61
CA PHE A 171 -0.59 -1.89 1.26
C PHE A 171 -1.24 -3.26 1.25
N VAL A 172 -2.41 -3.38 0.65
CA VAL A 172 -3.08 -4.66 0.39
C VAL A 172 -2.94 -4.95 -1.09
N CYS A 173 -1.95 -5.76 -1.46
CA CYS A 173 -1.69 -6.12 -2.85
C CYS A 173 -2.77 -7.09 -3.35
N LEU A 174 -3.46 -6.68 -4.42
CA LEU A 174 -4.54 -7.41 -5.09
C LEU A 174 -4.09 -7.68 -6.52
N HIS A 175 -3.66 -8.90 -6.79
CA HIS A 175 -3.12 -9.29 -8.09
C HIS A 175 -4.22 -9.84 -9.00
N ILE A 176 -4.31 -9.25 -10.19
CA ILE A 176 -5.22 -9.68 -11.26
C ILE A 176 -4.42 -10.60 -12.17
N PRO A 177 -4.83 -11.87 -12.33
CA PRO A 177 -4.13 -12.83 -13.17
C PRO A 177 -4.02 -12.37 -14.62
N ALA A 178 -2.94 -12.80 -15.29
CA ALA A 178 -2.71 -12.45 -16.69
C ALA A 178 -3.84 -13.01 -17.58
N GLY A 179 -4.39 -12.15 -18.41
CA GLY A 179 -5.52 -12.52 -19.31
C GLY A 179 -6.90 -12.35 -18.68
N GLU A 180 -6.99 -12.02 -17.40
CA GLU A 180 -8.25 -11.74 -16.74
C GLU A 180 -8.51 -10.23 -16.64
N TYR A 181 -9.79 -9.86 -16.52
CA TYR A 181 -10.27 -8.48 -16.51
C TYR A 181 -11.23 -8.26 -15.36
N ILE A 182 -11.18 -7.08 -14.75
CA ILE A 182 -12.17 -6.69 -13.76
C ILE A 182 -13.52 -6.48 -14.44
N ASP A 183 -14.59 -7.05 -13.89
CA ASP A 183 -15.94 -6.79 -14.39
C ASP A 183 -16.39 -5.36 -14.06
N ASN A 184 -16.16 -4.48 -15.01
CA ASN A 184 -16.67 -3.11 -14.98
C ASN A 184 -17.99 -2.94 -15.74
N GLY A 185 -18.54 -3.99 -16.35
CA GLY A 185 -19.79 -3.93 -17.12
C GLY A 185 -21.03 -4.06 -16.24
N SER A 186 -20.99 -4.90 -15.23
CA SER A 186 -22.12 -5.15 -14.35
C SER A 186 -22.53 -3.92 -13.53
N PRO A 187 -23.82 -3.65 -13.32
CA PRO A 187 -24.29 -2.51 -12.55
C PRO A 187 -23.91 -2.65 -11.07
N ILE A 188 -23.62 -1.54 -10.41
CA ILE A 188 -23.40 -1.45 -8.97
C ILE A 188 -24.64 -0.83 -8.34
N ILE A 189 -25.23 -1.51 -7.36
CA ILE A 189 -26.38 -1.00 -6.60
C ILE A 189 -25.83 -0.18 -5.44
N TYR A 190 -25.40 1.06 -5.74
CA TYR A 190 -24.67 1.91 -4.79
C TYR A 190 -25.43 2.14 -3.49
N ASP A 191 -26.73 2.37 -3.53
CA ASP A 191 -27.51 2.64 -2.35
C ASP A 191 -27.53 1.42 -1.40
N GLN A 192 -27.58 0.22 -1.94
CA GLN A 192 -27.51 -1.01 -1.15
C GLN A 192 -26.08 -1.32 -0.68
N LEU A 193 -25.07 -1.04 -1.51
CA LEU A 193 -23.67 -1.17 -1.15
C LEU A 193 -23.35 -0.34 0.10
N TYR A 194 -23.70 0.95 0.07
CA TYR A 194 -23.42 1.85 1.18
C TYR A 194 -24.39 1.64 2.34
N ALA A 195 -25.63 1.22 2.12
CA ALA A 195 -26.55 0.82 3.18
C ALA A 195 -26.00 -0.39 3.98
N GLN A 196 -25.40 -1.38 3.29
CA GLN A 196 -24.70 -2.47 3.97
C GLN A 196 -23.57 -1.94 4.86
N VAL A 197 -22.69 -1.09 4.32
CA VAL A 197 -21.55 -0.55 5.09
C VAL A 197 -22.04 0.25 6.30
N MET A 198 -23.08 1.07 6.13
CA MET A 198 -23.71 1.82 7.22
C MET A 198 -24.30 0.90 8.28
N TYR A 199 -24.99 -0.16 7.87
CA TYR A 199 -25.55 -1.15 8.79
C TYR A 199 -24.45 -1.87 9.59
N GLU A 200 -23.37 -2.29 8.90
CA GLU A 200 -22.21 -2.92 9.54
C GLU A 200 -21.55 -1.99 10.56
N LEU A 201 -21.38 -0.70 10.24
CA LEU A 201 -20.77 0.28 11.14
C LEU A 201 -21.68 0.67 12.31
N CYS A 202 -22.92 1.04 12.02
CA CYS A 202 -23.79 1.67 13.00
C CYS A 202 -24.57 0.66 13.86
N HIS A 203 -24.99 -0.45 13.27
CA HIS A 203 -25.81 -1.46 13.94
C HIS A 203 -25.00 -2.65 14.46
N LYS A 204 -24.23 -3.30 13.57
CA LYS A 204 -23.39 -4.45 13.95
C LYS A 204 -22.13 -4.06 14.72
N LYS A 205 -21.72 -2.79 14.67
CA LYS A 205 -20.46 -2.31 15.26
C LYS A 205 -19.25 -3.11 14.75
N THR A 206 -19.28 -3.52 13.48
CA THR A 206 -18.21 -4.28 12.87
C THR A 206 -16.93 -3.43 12.82
N PRO A 207 -15.77 -3.96 13.23
CA PRO A 207 -14.51 -3.23 13.16
C PRO A 207 -14.21 -2.72 11.76
N TYR A 208 -13.71 -1.49 11.68
CA TYR A 208 -13.26 -0.85 10.45
C TYR A 208 -11.74 -0.62 10.44
N TRP A 209 -11.02 -1.25 11.33
CA TRP A 209 -9.57 -1.29 11.43
C TRP A 209 -9.08 -2.73 11.35
N PHE A 210 -7.81 -2.89 10.99
CA PHE A 210 -7.16 -4.19 10.95
C PHE A 210 -6.57 -4.55 12.32
N THR A 211 -6.76 -5.78 12.73
CA THR A 211 -6.07 -6.35 13.90
C THR A 211 -4.60 -6.61 13.59
N ASN A 212 -3.74 -6.72 14.61
CA ASN A 212 -2.32 -7.04 14.41
C ASN A 212 -2.13 -8.36 13.64
N ALA A 213 -2.98 -9.37 13.90
CA ALA A 213 -2.94 -10.64 13.20
C ALA A 213 -3.28 -10.51 11.69
N GLU A 214 -4.22 -9.62 11.34
CA GLU A 214 -4.51 -9.32 9.92
C GLU A 214 -3.38 -8.53 9.27
N VAL A 215 -2.80 -7.57 9.97
CA VAL A 215 -1.62 -6.83 9.51
C VAL A 215 -0.46 -7.77 9.20
N ASP A 216 -0.18 -8.75 10.07
CA ASP A 216 0.87 -9.75 9.85
C ASP A 216 0.57 -10.63 8.62
N ARG A 217 -0.70 -11.00 8.40
CA ARG A 217 -1.12 -11.76 7.22
C ARG A 217 -1.00 -10.93 5.94
N ILE A 218 -1.43 -9.68 5.97
CA ILE A 218 -1.26 -8.73 4.83
C ILE A 218 0.23 -8.63 4.47
N GLN A 219 1.11 -8.44 5.45
CA GLN A 219 2.56 -8.37 5.20
C GLN A 219 3.11 -9.65 4.57
N LYS A 220 2.67 -10.83 5.02
CA LYS A 220 3.06 -12.11 4.41
C LYS A 220 2.57 -12.23 2.97
N CYS A 221 1.30 -11.85 2.70
CA CYS A 221 0.75 -11.84 1.35
C CYS A 221 1.44 -10.86 0.42
N ASN A 222 2.06 -9.81 0.95
CA ASN A 222 2.78 -8.81 0.18
C ASN A 222 4.21 -9.26 -0.24
N LEU A 223 4.76 -10.32 0.35
CA LEU A 223 6.14 -10.75 0.07
C LEU A 223 6.44 -10.96 -1.42
N PRO A 224 5.56 -11.58 -2.24
CA PRO A 224 5.81 -11.75 -3.67
C PRO A 224 5.88 -10.45 -4.46
N PHE A 225 5.33 -9.35 -3.95
CA PHE A 225 5.20 -8.07 -4.65
C PHE A 225 6.32 -7.07 -4.36
N PHE A 226 7.35 -7.50 -3.64
CA PHE A 226 8.54 -6.66 -3.48
C PHE A 226 9.38 -6.70 -4.74
N LYS A 227 9.93 -5.53 -5.10
CA LYS A 227 10.94 -5.46 -6.15
C LYS A 227 12.05 -6.45 -5.81
N VAL A 228 12.22 -7.42 -6.68
CA VAL A 228 13.44 -8.22 -6.69
C VAL A 228 14.52 -7.24 -7.11
N ASP A 229 15.32 -6.82 -6.14
CA ASP A 229 16.41 -5.90 -6.42
C ASP A 229 17.38 -6.67 -7.33
N ASP A 230 17.77 -6.11 -8.49
CA ASP A 230 18.90 -6.63 -9.29
C ASP A 230 20.11 -6.85 -8.40
N PHE A 231 20.18 -6.10 -7.33
CA PHE A 231 21.16 -6.19 -6.27
C PHE A 231 21.15 -7.52 -5.50
N GLU A 232 19.98 -8.07 -5.20
CA GLU A 232 19.87 -9.39 -4.58
C GLU A 232 20.32 -10.49 -5.55
N SER A 233 20.00 -10.36 -6.82
CA SER A 233 20.48 -11.24 -7.88
C SER A 233 22.00 -11.15 -8.02
N MET A 234 22.58 -9.95 -7.99
CA MET A 234 24.02 -9.72 -7.98
C MET A 234 24.69 -10.36 -6.73
N LEU A 235 24.10 -10.17 -5.55
CA LEU A 235 24.59 -10.81 -4.31
C LEU A 235 24.56 -12.34 -4.41
N LYS A 236 23.44 -12.91 -4.85
CA LYS A 236 23.28 -14.36 -5.02
C LYS A 236 24.22 -14.95 -6.09
N SER A 237 24.65 -14.15 -7.05
CA SER A 237 25.63 -14.57 -8.07
C SER A 237 27.08 -14.60 -7.57
N CYS A 238 27.37 -13.95 -6.44
CA CYS A 238 28.70 -13.87 -5.84
C CYS A 238 28.79 -14.57 -4.47
N PHE A 239 27.66 -14.71 -3.78
CA PHE A 239 27.61 -15.21 -2.41
C PHE A 239 26.40 -16.11 -2.18
N ARG A 240 26.54 -17.05 -1.28
CA ARG A 240 25.45 -17.82 -0.69
C ARG A 240 25.58 -17.94 0.81
N VAL A 241 24.49 -18.27 1.47
CA VAL A 241 24.50 -18.62 2.90
C VAL A 241 25.15 -19.99 3.06
N PRO A 242 26.07 -20.17 4.03
CA PRO A 242 26.63 -21.49 4.33
C PRO A 242 25.54 -22.50 4.72
N GLU A 243 25.69 -23.74 4.28
CA GLU A 243 24.87 -24.86 4.76
C GLU A 243 25.28 -25.25 6.20
N ASP A 244 24.46 -26.11 6.85
CA ASP A 244 24.77 -26.57 8.20
C ASP A 244 26.12 -27.31 8.22
N ASN A 245 27.04 -26.86 9.13
CA ASN A 245 28.41 -27.29 9.28
C ASN A 245 29.41 -26.86 8.19
N GLU A 246 29.02 -25.97 7.28
CA GLU A 246 29.95 -25.38 6.30
C GLU A 246 30.70 -24.20 6.91
N THR A 247 32.00 -24.08 6.60
CA THR A 247 32.81 -22.93 6.98
C THR A 247 32.64 -21.80 5.97
N GLY A 248 32.11 -20.65 6.45
CA GLY A 248 31.98 -19.43 5.68
C GLY A 248 32.94 -18.34 6.17
N GLU A 249 33.04 -17.28 5.36
CA GLU A 249 33.82 -16.07 5.69
C GLU A 249 32.92 -15.03 6.37
N TRP A 250 33.47 -14.34 7.38
CA TRP A 250 32.81 -13.22 8.01
C TRP A 250 33.17 -11.92 7.30
N LEU A 251 32.25 -11.41 6.47
CA LEU A 251 32.45 -10.21 5.63
C LEU A 251 31.60 -9.04 6.12
N ILE A 252 32.17 -7.85 6.19
CA ILE A 252 31.40 -6.60 6.39
C ILE A 252 30.88 -6.09 5.06
N CYS A 253 29.92 -5.15 5.09
CA CYS A 253 29.32 -4.60 3.86
C CYS A 253 30.35 -3.99 2.88
N SER A 254 31.50 -3.52 3.36
CA SER A 254 32.57 -3.00 2.50
C SER A 254 33.28 -4.12 1.76
N ASP A 255 33.58 -5.24 2.44
CA ASP A 255 34.24 -6.41 1.81
C ASP A 255 33.32 -7.03 0.74
N VAL A 256 32.02 -7.12 1.06
CA VAL A 256 31.00 -7.60 0.11
C VAL A 256 30.91 -6.67 -1.09
N PHE A 257 30.97 -5.35 -0.86
CA PHE A 257 30.95 -4.36 -1.93
C PHE A 257 32.15 -4.52 -2.89
N GLU A 258 33.36 -4.75 -2.37
CA GLU A 258 34.55 -4.92 -3.19
C GLU A 258 34.39 -6.11 -4.16
N VAL A 259 33.91 -7.26 -3.68
CA VAL A 259 33.66 -8.43 -4.53
C VAL A 259 32.57 -8.15 -5.58
N LEU A 260 31.50 -7.47 -5.18
CA LEU A 260 30.44 -7.09 -6.11
C LEU A 260 30.94 -6.10 -7.17
N HIS A 261 31.77 -5.14 -6.77
CA HIS A 261 32.30 -4.12 -7.68
C HIS A 261 33.28 -4.70 -8.70
N GLU A 262 34.07 -5.72 -8.33
CA GLU A 262 34.92 -6.45 -9.27
C GLU A 262 34.11 -7.10 -10.39
N ARG A 263 32.95 -7.69 -10.07
CA ARG A 263 32.08 -8.35 -11.05
C ARG A 263 31.10 -7.39 -11.75
N PHE A 264 30.72 -6.32 -11.07
CA PHE A 264 29.75 -5.30 -11.53
C PHE A 264 30.33 -3.88 -11.35
N PRO A 265 31.26 -3.44 -12.24
CA PRO A 265 31.97 -2.17 -12.08
C PRO A 265 31.09 -0.91 -12.08
N MET A 266 29.84 -1.03 -12.55
CA MET A 266 28.87 0.08 -12.53
C MET A 266 28.27 0.37 -11.14
N LEU A 267 28.53 -0.46 -10.13
CA LEU A 267 28.09 -0.20 -8.76
C LEU A 267 28.89 0.98 -8.17
N ILE A 268 28.18 2.01 -7.72
CA ILE A 268 28.80 3.18 -7.10
C ILE A 268 29.03 2.94 -5.61
N SER A 269 30.26 3.18 -5.16
CA SER A 269 30.61 3.12 -3.73
C SER A 269 30.04 4.34 -2.99
N ASN A 270 28.90 4.15 -2.34
CA ASN A 270 28.31 5.17 -1.46
C ASN A 270 27.64 4.53 -0.24
N LEU A 271 27.21 5.37 0.71
CA LEU A 271 26.55 4.91 1.94
C LEU A 271 25.25 4.14 1.64
N SER A 272 24.49 4.59 0.63
CA SER A 272 23.25 3.95 0.23
C SER A 272 23.47 2.52 -0.25
N THR A 273 24.49 2.28 -1.08
CA THR A 273 24.86 0.94 -1.56
C THR A 273 25.24 0.02 -0.40
N LYS A 274 26.02 0.50 0.57
CA LYS A 274 26.41 -0.29 1.77
C LYS A 274 25.21 -0.63 2.65
N ILE A 275 24.26 0.30 2.80
CA ILE A 275 23.01 0.06 3.53
C ILE A 275 22.18 -1.02 2.80
N ARG A 276 22.07 -0.94 1.48
CA ARG A 276 21.35 -1.94 0.66
C ARG A 276 21.98 -3.33 0.78
N ILE A 277 23.32 -3.44 0.73
CA ILE A 277 24.04 -4.71 0.98
C ILE A 277 23.58 -5.30 2.33
N GLY A 278 23.65 -4.52 3.40
CA GLY A 278 23.28 -4.97 4.72
C GLY A 278 21.81 -5.40 4.84
N GLN A 279 20.90 -4.70 4.18
CA GLN A 279 19.48 -5.05 4.14
C GLN A 279 19.24 -6.34 3.36
N SER A 280 19.83 -6.49 2.18
CA SER A 280 19.69 -7.69 1.34
C SER A 280 20.30 -8.93 2.03
N LEU A 281 21.45 -8.81 2.69
CA LEU A 281 22.05 -9.91 3.44
C LEU A 281 21.20 -10.36 4.64
N LYS A 282 20.51 -9.44 5.29
CA LYS A 282 19.53 -9.78 6.35
C LYS A 282 18.32 -10.51 5.78
N LEU A 283 17.79 -10.07 4.64
CA LEU A 283 16.67 -10.73 3.96
C LEU A 283 17.03 -12.14 3.49
N LEU A 284 18.29 -12.36 3.09
CA LEU A 284 18.82 -13.68 2.74
C LEU A 284 19.01 -14.60 3.95
N GLY A 285 18.76 -14.13 5.17
CA GLY A 285 18.87 -14.94 6.39
C GLY A 285 20.31 -15.22 6.84
N CYS A 286 21.28 -14.41 6.41
CA CYS A 286 22.68 -14.58 6.78
C CYS A 286 22.88 -14.47 8.30
N LYS A 287 23.65 -15.36 8.89
CA LYS A 287 24.08 -15.24 10.29
C LYS A 287 24.92 -13.97 10.45
N MET A 288 24.72 -13.23 11.56
CA MET A 288 25.34 -11.94 11.80
C MET A 288 26.12 -11.93 13.09
N LYS A 289 27.25 -11.20 13.12
CA LYS A 289 27.97 -10.88 14.36
C LYS A 289 28.48 -9.43 14.32
N HIS A 290 28.62 -8.83 15.48
CA HIS A 290 29.22 -7.51 15.61
C HIS A 290 30.75 -7.63 15.74
N THR A 291 31.49 -6.87 14.93
CA THR A 291 32.96 -6.82 14.97
C THR A 291 33.44 -5.40 15.25
N LYS A 292 34.72 -5.22 15.56
CA LYS A 292 35.33 -3.87 15.73
C LYS A 292 35.21 -3.00 14.46
N LYS A 293 35.07 -3.63 13.28
CA LYS A 293 34.90 -2.95 11.97
C LYS A 293 33.43 -2.72 11.56
N GLY A 294 32.48 -3.18 12.38
CA GLY A 294 31.04 -3.09 12.10
C GLY A 294 30.35 -4.45 12.07
N GLN A 295 29.15 -4.46 11.54
CA GLN A 295 28.35 -5.70 11.40
C GLN A 295 28.91 -6.58 10.29
N ALA A 296 29.23 -7.82 10.61
CA ALA A 296 29.71 -8.82 9.65
C ALA A 296 28.64 -9.92 9.46
N TYR A 297 28.63 -10.48 8.26
CA TYR A 297 27.70 -11.52 7.77
C TYR A 297 28.51 -12.76 7.40
N LEU A 298 27.98 -13.95 7.74
CA LEU A 298 28.61 -15.21 7.38
C LEU A 298 28.17 -15.62 5.97
N LEU A 299 29.13 -15.70 5.05
CA LEU A 299 28.91 -15.92 3.62
C LEU A 299 29.91 -16.91 3.06
N VAL A 300 29.52 -17.59 1.99
CA VAL A 300 30.41 -18.37 1.14
C VAL A 300 30.47 -17.68 -0.24
N ARG A 301 31.66 -17.46 -0.76
CA ARG A 301 31.85 -16.93 -2.13
C ARG A 301 31.59 -18.05 -3.16
N ILE A 302 30.97 -17.64 -4.27
CA ILE A 302 30.64 -18.54 -5.41
C ILE A 302 31.61 -18.29 -6.55
#